data_d6a582b6f938deeacdc606a0718c3ddb
#
_entry.id   d6a582b6f938deeacdc606a0718c3ddb
#
_cell.length_a   1.000
_cell.length_b   1.000
_cell.length_c   1.000
_cell.angle_alpha   90.00
_cell.angle_beta   90.00
_cell.angle_gamma   90.00
#
_symmetry.space_group_name_H-M   'P 1'
#
loop_
_entity.id
_entity.type
_entity.pdbx_description
1 polymer ?
#
loop_
_entity_poly.entity_id
_entity_poly.type
_entity_poly.pdbx_seq_one_letter_code
_entity_poly.pdbx_strand_id
1 'polypeptide(L)'
;LGDVYKRQLLDRVAQDDCKNGYVLDGFPRTIPQAEVLDSELTKLGDHIDYAINVDVPDENIVKRMSGRRACLTCGATYHIEHVPPKKEGICDVCGSELVLRDDDKPETVKNRLNVYHEQTQPLIDFYTEKGVLKTVDGTVPMEEVFAAITAILG
;
A
#
# COMPACT_ATOMS: atom_id res chain seq x y z
N LEU A 1 6.54 -0.51 20.74
CA LEU A 1 6.48 -0.76 19.27
C LEU A 1 6.46 0.55 18.48
N GLY A 2 5.68 1.56 18.90
CA GLY A 2 5.58 2.85 18.21
C GLY A 2 6.90 3.63 18.11
N ASP A 3 7.68 3.66 19.18
CA ASP A 3 8.94 4.42 19.22
C ASP A 3 10.03 3.85 18.31
N VAL A 4 10.05 2.53 18.11
CA VAL A 4 11.00 1.87 17.21
C VAL A 4 10.70 2.22 15.77
N TYR A 5 9.45 2.12 15.35
CA TYR A 5 9.03 2.49 13.98
C TYR A 5 9.21 3.97 13.70
N LYS A 6 8.90 4.81 14.69
CA LYS A 6 9.13 6.25 14.62
C LYS A 6 10.60 6.58 14.34
N ARG A 7 11.50 5.98 15.11
CA ARG A 7 12.95 6.19 14.94
C ARG A 7 13.43 5.71 13.58
N GLN A 8 13.02 4.51 13.17
CA GLN A 8 13.37 3.96 11.85
C GLN A 8 12.90 4.86 10.71
N LEU A 9 11.67 5.37 10.78
CA LEU A 9 11.14 6.30 9.79
C LEU A 9 11.98 7.58 9.71
N LEU A 10 12.23 8.22 10.86
CA LEU A 10 13.00 9.47 10.92
C LEU A 10 14.43 9.29 10.41
N ASP A 11 15.09 8.21 10.81
CA ASP A 11 16.42 7.86 10.33
C ASP A 11 16.42 7.64 8.80
N ARG A 12 15.35 7.04 8.27
CA ARG A 12 15.24 6.77 6.84
C ARG A 12 15.01 8.03 6.01
N VAL A 13 14.08 8.90 6.41
CA VAL A 13 13.77 10.13 5.65
C VAL A 13 14.86 11.18 5.76
N ALA A 14 15.73 11.08 6.77
CA ALA A 14 16.88 11.96 6.93
C ALA A 14 18.07 11.62 6.01
N GLN A 15 18.02 10.50 5.29
CA GLN A 15 19.10 10.10 4.38
C GLN A 15 19.15 10.97 3.12
N ASP A 16 20.34 11.04 2.52
CA ASP A 16 20.59 11.91 1.37
C ASP A 16 19.73 11.62 0.15
N ASP A 17 19.35 10.36 -0.06
CA ASP A 17 18.48 9.95 -1.17
C ASP A 17 17.02 10.41 -1.00
N CYS A 18 16.63 10.85 0.19
CA CYS A 18 15.31 11.42 0.48
C CYS A 18 15.24 12.96 0.34
N LYS A 19 16.34 13.62 0.07
CA LYS A 19 16.37 15.10 -0.04
C LYS A 19 15.48 15.66 -1.14
N ASN A 20 15.29 14.90 -2.22
CA ASN A 20 14.45 15.30 -3.36
C ASN A 20 13.01 14.80 -3.27
N GLY A 21 12.67 14.14 -2.18
CA GLY A 21 11.36 13.59 -1.93
C GLY A 21 11.37 12.08 -1.64
N TYR A 22 10.27 11.58 -1.13
CA TYR A 22 10.06 10.18 -0.80
C TYR A 22 8.58 9.82 -0.82
N VAL A 23 8.30 8.55 -0.92
CA VAL A 23 6.96 7.97 -0.82
C VAL A 23 6.90 7.04 0.38
N LEU A 24 5.89 7.23 1.22
CA LEU A 24 5.58 6.32 2.32
C LEU A 24 4.49 5.35 1.87
N ASP A 25 4.80 4.07 1.88
CA ASP A 25 3.86 3.01 1.55
C ASP A 25 3.62 2.11 2.77
N GLY A 26 2.34 1.95 3.12
CA GLY A 26 1.94 1.16 4.27
C GLY A 26 2.08 1.86 5.64
N PHE A 27 2.37 3.16 5.67
CA PHE A 27 2.44 3.98 6.86
C PHE A 27 2.08 5.45 6.54
N PRO A 28 1.32 6.18 7.36
CA PRO A 28 0.61 5.73 8.56
C PRO A 28 -0.62 4.86 8.23
N ARG A 29 -1.06 4.07 9.21
CA ARG A 29 -2.27 3.25 9.11
C ARG A 29 -3.33 3.60 10.15
N THR A 30 -3.01 4.47 11.09
CA THR A 30 -3.90 4.92 12.16
C THR A 30 -3.75 6.42 12.38
N ILE A 31 -4.77 7.05 12.98
CA ILE A 31 -4.73 8.47 13.32
C ILE A 31 -3.53 8.80 14.24
N PRO A 32 -3.28 8.06 15.35
CA PRO A 32 -2.11 8.33 16.18
C PRO A 32 -0.79 8.30 15.43
N GLN A 33 -0.64 7.37 14.48
CA GLN A 33 0.56 7.30 13.63
C GLN A 33 0.69 8.52 12.72
N ALA A 34 -0.42 8.99 12.14
CA ALA A 34 -0.44 10.17 11.28
C ALA A 34 -0.10 11.45 12.06
N GLU A 35 -0.61 11.59 13.27
CA GLU A 35 -0.30 12.73 14.15
C GLU A 35 1.17 12.76 14.55
N VAL A 36 1.75 11.60 14.89
CA VAL A 36 3.17 11.48 15.20
C VAL A 36 4.02 11.81 13.97
N LEU A 37 3.68 11.28 12.81
CA LEU A 37 4.37 11.57 11.55
C LEU A 37 4.39 13.08 11.26
N ASP A 38 3.24 13.72 11.34
CA ASP A 38 3.09 15.14 11.11
C ASP A 38 3.94 15.98 12.07
N SER A 39 3.87 15.67 13.37
CA SER A 39 4.66 16.33 14.41
C SER A 39 6.17 16.19 14.18
N GLU A 40 6.64 14.99 13.84
CA GLU A 40 8.07 14.74 13.65
C GLU A 40 8.60 15.36 12.35
N LEU A 41 7.84 15.31 11.26
CA LEU A 41 8.23 15.99 10.03
C LEU A 41 8.27 17.51 10.21
N THR A 42 7.34 18.09 10.96
CA THR A 42 7.35 19.52 11.28
C THR A 42 8.63 19.92 12.02
N LYS A 43 9.12 19.09 12.94
CA LYS A 43 10.39 19.34 13.64
C LYS A 43 11.60 19.31 12.70
N LEU A 44 11.52 18.56 11.61
CA LEU A 44 12.55 18.50 10.56
C LEU A 44 12.40 19.61 9.50
N GLY A 45 11.37 20.45 9.61
CA GLY A 45 11.05 21.46 8.61
C GLY A 45 10.44 20.88 7.34
N ASP A 46 9.84 19.70 7.41
CA ASP A 46 9.22 18.97 6.31
C ASP A 46 7.73 18.77 6.54
N HIS A 47 7.01 18.31 5.54
CA HIS A 47 5.57 18.05 5.59
C HIS A 47 5.17 17.04 4.50
N ILE A 48 3.99 16.47 4.64
CA ILE A 48 3.38 15.64 3.61
C ILE A 48 2.72 16.55 2.56
N ASP A 49 3.15 16.45 1.30
CA ASP A 49 2.58 17.22 0.19
C ASP A 49 1.27 16.62 -0.30
N TYR A 50 1.22 15.30 -0.44
CA TYR A 50 0.06 14.56 -0.92
C TYR A 50 -0.15 13.26 -0.15
N ALA A 51 -1.40 12.96 0.15
CA ALA A 51 -1.84 11.63 0.57
C ALA A 51 -2.69 11.04 -0.56
N ILE A 52 -2.22 9.98 -1.18
CA ILE A 52 -2.90 9.33 -2.30
C ILE A 52 -3.73 8.17 -1.78
N ASN A 53 -5.03 8.27 -1.92
CA ASN A 53 -5.97 7.19 -1.65
C ASN A 53 -6.27 6.45 -2.95
N VAL A 54 -5.84 5.21 -3.05
CA VAL A 54 -6.21 4.32 -4.15
C VAL A 54 -7.48 3.59 -3.75
N ASP A 55 -8.62 4.08 -4.23
CA ASP A 55 -9.93 3.58 -3.83
C ASP A 55 -10.32 2.34 -4.64
N VAL A 56 -10.59 1.25 -3.92
CA VAL A 56 -11.03 -0.03 -4.49
C VAL A 56 -12.13 -0.60 -3.60
N PRO A 57 -13.29 -1.00 -4.16
CA PRO A 57 -14.31 -1.69 -3.39
C PRO A 57 -13.79 -2.97 -2.73
N ASP A 58 -14.26 -3.27 -1.52
CA ASP A 58 -13.84 -4.42 -0.74
C ASP A 58 -13.96 -5.74 -1.50
N GLU A 59 -15.03 -5.92 -2.23
CA GLU A 59 -15.28 -7.12 -3.06
C GLU A 59 -14.16 -7.33 -4.09
N ASN A 60 -13.71 -6.26 -4.72
CA ASN A 60 -12.61 -6.30 -5.69
C ASN A 60 -11.28 -6.61 -5.00
N ILE A 61 -11.06 -6.10 -3.79
CA ILE A 61 -9.86 -6.40 -3.00
C ILE A 61 -9.83 -7.88 -2.64
N VAL A 62 -10.93 -8.42 -2.11
CA VAL A 62 -11.03 -9.85 -1.77
C VAL A 62 -10.77 -10.71 -3.00
N LYS A 63 -11.37 -10.39 -4.14
CA LYS A 63 -11.19 -11.12 -5.40
C LYS A 63 -9.73 -11.07 -5.89
N ARG A 64 -9.11 -9.89 -5.87
CA ARG A 64 -7.72 -9.72 -6.28
C ARG A 64 -6.75 -10.50 -5.38
N MET A 65 -6.92 -10.39 -4.08
CA MET A 65 -6.04 -11.07 -3.12
C MET A 65 -6.20 -12.59 -3.16
N SER A 66 -7.42 -13.09 -3.20
CA SER A 66 -7.68 -14.53 -3.28
C SER A 66 -7.24 -15.15 -4.62
N GLY A 67 -7.17 -14.36 -5.68
CA GLY A 67 -6.63 -14.77 -6.99
C GLY A 67 -5.11 -14.68 -7.09
N ARG A 68 -4.43 -14.03 -6.15
CA ARG A 68 -2.97 -13.91 -6.15
C ARG A 68 -2.31 -15.24 -5.83
N ARG A 69 -1.19 -15.49 -6.51
CA ARG A 69 -0.31 -16.65 -6.26
C ARG A 69 1.12 -16.16 -6.11
N ALA A 70 1.84 -16.77 -5.21
CA ALA A 70 3.23 -16.42 -4.93
C ALA A 70 4.14 -17.64 -5.07
N CYS A 71 5.33 -17.43 -5.62
CA CYS A 71 6.41 -18.37 -5.57
C CYS A 71 7.27 -18.09 -4.34
N LEU A 72 7.29 -19.00 -3.38
CA LEU A 72 8.10 -18.83 -2.17
C LEU A 72 9.60 -19.01 -2.42
N THR A 73 9.97 -19.58 -3.55
CA THR A 73 11.37 -19.84 -3.91
C THR A 73 12.06 -18.61 -4.51
N CYS A 74 11.42 -17.93 -5.46
CA CYS A 74 12.03 -16.78 -6.16
C CYS A 74 11.30 -15.46 -5.95
N GLY A 75 10.19 -15.43 -5.22
CA GLY A 75 9.42 -14.21 -4.94
C GLY A 75 8.51 -13.73 -6.08
N ALA A 76 8.47 -14.43 -7.21
CA ALA A 76 7.59 -14.07 -8.33
C ALA A 76 6.11 -14.15 -7.92
N THR A 77 5.31 -13.21 -8.41
CA THR A 77 3.87 -13.13 -8.13
C THR A 77 3.05 -13.26 -9.40
N TYR A 78 1.91 -13.91 -9.30
CA TYR A 78 0.97 -14.15 -10.39
C TYR A 78 -0.45 -13.90 -9.93
N HIS A 79 -1.36 -13.81 -10.87
CA HIS A 79 -2.79 -13.78 -10.61
C HIS A 79 -3.51 -14.74 -11.56
N ILE A 80 -4.40 -15.56 -11.02
CA ILE A 80 -5.08 -16.62 -11.79
C ILE A 80 -5.87 -16.10 -13.00
N GLU A 81 -6.36 -14.86 -12.95
CA GLU A 81 -7.15 -14.25 -14.04
C GLU A 81 -6.34 -13.21 -14.85
N HIS A 82 -5.53 -12.37 -14.17
CA HIS A 82 -4.91 -11.19 -14.79
C HIS A 82 -3.49 -11.42 -15.29
N VAL A 83 -2.71 -12.22 -14.57
CA VAL A 83 -1.33 -12.54 -14.89
C VAL A 83 -1.11 -14.04 -14.59
N PRO A 84 -1.78 -14.94 -15.33
CA PRO A 84 -1.65 -16.36 -15.07
C PRO A 84 -0.25 -16.86 -15.46
N PRO A 85 0.28 -17.88 -14.75
CA PRO A 85 1.49 -18.55 -15.17
C PRO A 85 1.22 -19.35 -16.46
N LYS A 86 2.26 -19.63 -17.24
CA LYS A 86 2.18 -20.44 -18.48
C LYS A 86 1.65 -21.85 -18.21
N LYS A 87 2.01 -22.39 -17.05
CA LYS A 87 1.50 -23.68 -16.57
C LYS A 87 0.86 -23.46 -15.20
N GLU A 88 -0.40 -23.83 -15.09
CA GLU A 88 -1.17 -23.67 -13.85
C GLU A 88 -0.41 -24.22 -12.64
N GLY A 89 -0.32 -23.41 -11.59
CA GLY A 89 0.32 -23.77 -10.34
C GLY A 89 1.85 -23.83 -10.36
N ILE A 90 2.50 -23.47 -11.47
CA ILE A 90 3.96 -23.54 -11.60
C ILE A 90 4.54 -22.17 -11.94
N CYS A 91 5.60 -21.81 -11.25
CA CYS A 91 6.32 -20.56 -11.48
C CYS A 91 7.07 -20.58 -12.81
N ASP A 92 6.84 -19.57 -13.65
CA ASP A 92 7.52 -19.45 -14.96
C ASP A 92 9.02 -19.14 -14.84
N VAL A 93 9.43 -18.58 -13.70
CA VAL A 93 10.81 -18.15 -13.45
C VAL A 93 11.69 -19.29 -12.96
N CYS A 94 11.24 -20.04 -11.96
CA CYS A 94 12.06 -21.06 -11.31
C CYS A 94 11.47 -22.48 -11.34
N GLY A 95 10.27 -22.67 -11.89
CA GLY A 95 9.61 -23.97 -11.99
C GLY A 95 9.06 -24.53 -10.68
N SER A 96 9.12 -23.78 -9.58
CA SER A 96 8.57 -24.20 -8.30
C SER A 96 7.05 -24.06 -8.26
N GLU A 97 6.41 -24.76 -7.33
CA GLU A 97 4.97 -24.65 -7.10
C GLU A 97 4.58 -23.25 -6.60
N LEU A 98 3.46 -22.76 -7.12
CA LEU A 98 2.83 -21.51 -6.67
C LEU A 98 1.84 -21.79 -5.55
N VAL A 99 1.80 -20.89 -4.56
CA VAL A 99 0.95 -21.04 -3.38
C VAL A 99 0.04 -19.83 -3.18
N LEU A 100 -1.11 -20.07 -2.57
CA LEU A 100 -1.93 -19.02 -1.99
C LEU A 100 -1.38 -18.74 -0.58
N ARG A 101 -0.88 -17.52 -0.36
CA ARG A 101 -0.36 -17.13 0.96
C ARG A 101 -1.50 -17.07 1.99
N ASP A 102 -1.18 -17.32 3.25
CA ASP A 102 -2.18 -17.23 4.34
C ASP A 102 -2.82 -15.84 4.43
N ASP A 103 -2.04 -14.78 4.18
CA ASP A 103 -2.52 -13.40 4.14
C ASP A 103 -3.49 -13.10 3.00
N ASP A 104 -3.54 -13.92 1.98
CA ASP A 104 -4.37 -13.75 0.78
C ASP A 104 -5.65 -14.62 0.81
N LYS A 105 -5.83 -15.42 1.83
CA LYS A 105 -7.06 -16.20 2.03
C LYS A 105 -8.25 -15.24 2.24
N PRO A 106 -9.43 -15.52 1.65
CA PRO A 106 -10.59 -14.62 1.74
C PRO A 106 -10.95 -14.20 3.17
N GLU A 107 -10.88 -15.11 4.12
CA GLU A 107 -11.17 -14.84 5.53
C GLU A 107 -10.17 -13.85 6.15
N THR A 108 -8.88 -14.05 5.88
CA THR A 108 -7.82 -13.15 6.35
C THR A 108 -7.93 -11.78 5.72
N VAL A 109 -8.23 -11.71 4.42
CA VAL A 109 -8.44 -10.45 3.71
C VAL A 109 -9.63 -9.69 4.28
N LYS A 110 -10.75 -10.36 4.55
CA LYS A 110 -11.94 -9.74 5.19
C LYS A 110 -11.61 -9.17 6.57
N ASN A 111 -10.86 -9.90 7.39
CA ASN A 111 -10.43 -9.40 8.70
C ASN A 111 -9.53 -8.16 8.57
N ARG A 112 -8.61 -8.16 7.62
CA ARG A 112 -7.76 -6.99 7.33
C ARG A 112 -8.57 -5.80 6.84
N LEU A 113 -9.59 -5.99 6.03
CA LEU A 113 -10.50 -4.93 5.60
C LEU A 113 -11.31 -4.35 6.77
N ASN A 114 -11.76 -5.17 7.71
CA ASN A 114 -12.42 -4.68 8.91
C ASN A 114 -11.49 -3.77 9.73
N VAL A 115 -10.25 -4.19 9.95
CA VAL A 115 -9.23 -3.36 10.62
C VAL A 115 -8.94 -2.08 9.83
N TYR A 116 -8.89 -2.16 8.51
CA TYR A 116 -8.74 -0.98 7.64
C TYR A 116 -9.89 0.01 7.85
N HIS A 117 -11.13 -0.44 7.81
CA HIS A 117 -12.29 0.44 7.99
C HIS A 117 -12.34 1.08 9.37
N GLU A 118 -11.94 0.36 10.41
CA GLU A 118 -11.92 0.87 11.78
C GLU A 118 -10.77 1.83 12.06
N GLN A 119 -9.57 1.57 11.55
CA GLN A 119 -8.35 2.25 11.96
C GLN A 119 -7.72 3.10 10.87
N THR A 120 -7.83 2.71 9.61
CA THR A 120 -7.11 3.34 8.49
C THR A 120 -8.03 4.25 7.66
N GLN A 121 -9.26 3.85 7.43
CA GLN A 121 -10.23 4.68 6.70
C GLN A 121 -10.42 6.08 7.31
N PRO A 122 -10.41 6.28 8.63
CA PRO A 122 -10.45 7.61 9.24
C PRO A 122 -9.33 8.55 8.81
N LEU A 123 -8.22 8.01 8.29
CA LEU A 123 -7.14 8.83 7.71
C LEU A 123 -7.58 9.60 6.46
N ILE A 124 -8.58 9.12 5.75
CA ILE A 124 -9.16 9.83 4.60
C ILE A 124 -9.69 11.19 5.06
N ASP A 125 -10.46 11.23 6.14
CA ASP A 125 -10.97 12.47 6.71
C ASP A 125 -9.83 13.34 7.26
N PHE A 126 -8.88 12.74 7.95
CA PHE A 126 -7.71 13.42 8.50
C PHE A 126 -6.92 14.19 7.44
N TYR A 127 -6.59 13.54 6.31
CA TYR A 127 -5.86 14.20 5.23
C TYR A 127 -6.74 15.07 4.34
N THR A 128 -8.05 14.83 4.29
CA THR A 128 -9.00 15.73 3.63
C THR A 128 -9.06 17.07 4.36
N GLU A 129 -9.13 17.07 5.68
CA GLU A 129 -9.10 18.30 6.52
C GLU A 129 -7.78 19.07 6.33
N LYS A 130 -6.66 18.37 6.13
CA LYS A 130 -5.36 19.00 5.81
C LYS A 130 -5.27 19.53 4.37
N GLY A 131 -6.22 19.18 3.50
CA GLY A 131 -6.25 19.63 2.10
C GLY A 131 -5.24 18.93 1.19
N VAL A 132 -4.65 17.82 1.61
CA VAL A 132 -3.60 17.09 0.86
C VAL A 132 -4.09 15.76 0.28
N LEU A 133 -5.30 15.32 0.61
CA LEU A 133 -5.83 14.05 0.10
C LEU A 133 -6.18 14.15 -1.38
N LYS A 134 -5.72 13.17 -2.14
CA LYS A 134 -6.11 12.90 -3.54
C LYS A 134 -6.55 11.46 -3.67
N THR A 135 -7.71 11.24 -4.25
CA THR A 135 -8.26 9.90 -4.47
C THR A 135 -8.16 9.53 -5.95
N VAL A 136 -7.68 8.33 -6.22
CA VAL A 136 -7.63 7.75 -7.57
C VAL A 136 -8.42 6.44 -7.58
N ASP A 137 -9.01 6.12 -8.72
CA ASP A 137 -9.75 4.88 -8.92
C ASP A 137 -8.77 3.72 -9.11
N GLY A 138 -8.74 2.81 -8.16
CA GLY A 138 -7.90 1.60 -8.21
C GLY A 138 -8.55 0.42 -8.95
N THR A 139 -9.75 0.58 -9.51
CA THR A 139 -10.44 -0.48 -10.26
C THR A 139 -10.03 -0.54 -11.73
N VAL A 140 -9.46 0.55 -12.24
CA VAL A 140 -8.97 0.66 -13.62
C VAL A 140 -7.63 -0.06 -13.80
N PRO A 141 -7.16 -0.30 -15.05
CA PRO A 141 -5.85 -0.89 -15.31
C PRO A 141 -4.70 -0.14 -14.63
N MET A 142 -3.63 -0.85 -14.30
CA MET A 142 -2.48 -0.32 -13.55
C MET A 142 -1.86 0.92 -14.23
N GLU A 143 -1.79 0.92 -15.55
CA GLU A 143 -1.26 2.03 -16.34
C GLU A 143 -2.10 3.31 -16.16
N GLU A 144 -3.41 3.17 -16.06
CA GLU A 144 -4.32 4.30 -15.82
C GLU A 144 -4.20 4.83 -14.39
N VAL A 145 -4.08 3.93 -13.40
CA VAL A 145 -3.81 4.33 -12.01
C VAL A 145 -2.49 5.10 -11.93
N PHE A 146 -1.45 4.57 -12.56
CA PHE A 146 -0.14 5.22 -12.61
C PHE A 146 -0.19 6.60 -13.26
N ALA A 147 -0.89 6.72 -14.40
CA ALA A 147 -1.07 7.99 -15.08
C ALA A 147 -1.82 9.01 -14.21
N ALA A 148 -2.87 8.59 -13.51
CA ALA A 148 -3.64 9.44 -12.59
C ALA A 148 -2.76 9.95 -11.42
N ILE A 149 -1.96 9.09 -10.82
CA ILE A 149 -1.04 9.47 -9.74
C ILE A 149 0.04 10.43 -10.27
N THR A 150 0.61 10.13 -11.43
CA THR A 150 1.63 10.98 -12.05
C THR A 150 1.08 12.38 -12.36
N ALA A 151 -0.17 12.48 -12.84
CA ALA A 151 -0.82 13.76 -13.10
C ALA A 151 -1.04 14.59 -11.81
N ILE A 152 -1.25 13.94 -10.67
CA ILE A 152 -1.39 14.61 -9.37
C ILE A 152 -0.04 15.13 -8.86
N LEU A 153 0.99 14.33 -9.01
CA LEU A 153 2.34 14.64 -8.48
C LEU A 153 3.13 15.60 -9.39
N GLY A 154 2.75 15.69 -10.63
CA GLY A 154 3.44 16.50 -11.64
C GLY A 154 4.51 15.72 -12.36
#